data_bcee25fd4f743452fa9f59581d1fe70b
#
_entry.id   bcee25fd4f743452fa9f59581d1fe70b
#
_cell.length_a   1.000
_cell.length_b   1.000
_cell.length_c   1.000
_cell.angle_alpha   90.00
_cell.angle_beta   90.00
_cell.angle_gamma   90.00
#
_symmetry.space_group_name_H-M   'P 1'
#
loop_
_entity.id
_entity.type
_entity.pdbx_description
1 polymer ?
#
loop_
_entity_poly.entity_id
_entity_poly.type
_entity_poly.pdbx_seq_one_letter_code
_entity_poly.pdbx_strand_id
1 'polypeptide(L)'
;EISLGLVGSEMCIRDSTYDVCVSKDYLCPGDKVLFIDDFLANGNAAKGIIDLVQKAEAELVGMGFLIEKSFQHGGDYLRAQGIHVESLAIIESLENCQIKIKD
;
A
#
# COMPACT_ATOMS: atom_id res chain seq x y z
N GLU A 1 10.73 4.16 -10.78
CA GLU A 1 12.12 3.67 -10.83
C GLU A 1 12.63 3.37 -9.44
N ILE A 2 13.37 2.30 -9.32
CA ILE A 2 13.79 1.80 -8.04
C ILE A 2 15.29 1.76 -7.98
N SER A 3 15.83 2.28 -6.92
CA SER A 3 17.25 2.20 -6.67
C SER A 3 17.54 1.24 -5.55
N LEU A 4 18.44 0.34 -5.79
CA LEU A 4 18.79 -0.65 -4.80
C LEU A 4 20.12 -0.33 -4.17
N GLY A 5 20.22 -0.69 -2.92
CA GLY A 5 21.48 -0.59 -2.24
C GLY A 5 22.00 0.80 -2.16
N LEU A 6 21.15 1.77 -2.30
CA LEU A 6 21.58 3.13 -2.11
C LEU A 6 21.95 3.32 -0.66
N VAL A 7 23.01 4.00 -0.49
CA VAL A 7 23.50 4.28 0.84
C VAL A 7 23.00 5.64 1.27
N GLY A 8 23.01 5.83 2.56
CA GLY A 8 22.72 7.13 3.11
C GLY A 8 21.24 7.36 3.27
N SER A 9 20.64 8.11 2.39
CA SER A 9 19.36 8.74 2.67
C SER A 9 18.13 7.92 2.26
N GLU A 10 18.31 6.74 1.66
CA GLU A 10 17.16 5.97 1.20
C GLU A 10 17.02 4.64 1.93
N MET A 11 15.78 4.24 2.14
CA MET A 11 15.42 2.95 2.66
C MET A 11 14.57 2.24 1.62
N CYS A 12 14.93 1.01 1.28
CA CYS A 12 14.27 0.28 0.21
C CYS A 12 13.81 -1.08 0.65
N ILE A 13 12.66 -1.49 0.13
CA ILE A 13 12.12 -2.83 0.29
C ILE A 13 12.11 -3.48 -1.08
N ARG A 14 12.71 -4.64 -1.18
CA ARG A 14 12.67 -5.41 -2.42
C ARG A 14 11.57 -6.43 -2.34
N ASP A 15 10.70 -6.42 -3.33
CA ASP A 15 9.73 -7.48 -3.54
C ASP A 15 10.16 -8.31 -4.73
N SER A 16 9.44 -9.40 -5.00
CA SER A 16 9.78 -10.29 -6.11
C SER A 16 9.64 -9.61 -7.47
N THR A 17 8.77 -8.62 -7.60
CA THR A 17 8.48 -7.98 -8.86
C THR A 17 8.93 -6.53 -8.93
N TYR A 18 9.18 -5.89 -7.80
CA TYR A 18 9.59 -4.50 -7.79
C TYR A 18 10.17 -4.14 -6.44
N ASP A 19 10.84 -3.00 -6.41
CA ASP A 19 11.38 -2.45 -5.18
C ASP A 19 10.64 -1.17 -4.83
N VAL A 20 10.53 -0.90 -3.54
CA VAL A 20 9.92 0.33 -3.05
C VAL A 20 10.94 1.03 -2.17
N CYS A 21 11.15 2.31 -2.43
CA CYS A 21 12.15 3.09 -1.72
C CYS A 21 11.57 4.40 -1.21
N VAL A 22 12.08 4.86 -0.09
CA VAL A 22 11.72 6.16 0.46
C VAL A 22 12.97 6.81 1.05
N SER A 23 13.03 8.12 0.97
CA SER A 23 14.13 8.86 1.57
C SER A 23 14.03 8.84 3.09
N LYS A 24 15.12 8.52 3.74
CA LYS A 24 15.17 8.55 5.20
C LYS A 24 15.00 9.95 5.77
N ASP A 25 15.21 10.97 4.95
CA ASP A 25 15.00 12.34 5.39
C ASP A 25 13.53 12.64 5.63
N TYR A 26 12.64 11.88 5.01
CA TYR A 26 11.20 12.13 5.06
C TYR A 26 10.41 11.07 5.82
N LEU A 27 11.06 10.00 6.24
CA LEU A 27 10.40 8.96 7.02
C LEU A 27 11.29 8.61 8.20
N CYS A 28 10.88 9.03 9.37
CA CYS A 28 11.68 8.94 10.59
C CYS A 28 10.99 8.10 11.62
N PRO A 29 11.74 7.52 12.58
CA PRO A 29 11.11 6.80 13.67
C PRO A 29 10.10 7.66 14.43
N GLY A 30 8.95 7.08 14.70
CA GLY A 30 7.88 7.77 15.41
C GLY A 30 6.94 8.55 14.51
N ASP A 31 7.23 8.66 13.22
CA ASP A 31 6.33 9.33 12.31
C ASP A 31 5.02 8.57 12.17
N LYS A 32 3.94 9.31 11.94
CA LYS A 32 2.64 8.73 11.65
C LYS A 32 2.40 8.84 10.16
N VAL A 33 2.18 7.70 9.51
CA VAL A 33 2.15 7.61 8.06
C VAL A 33 0.74 7.30 7.59
N LEU A 34 0.27 8.07 6.62
CA LEU A 34 -0.96 7.79 5.88
C LEU A 34 -0.55 7.51 4.44
N PHE A 35 -0.87 6.32 3.96
CA PHE A 35 -0.52 5.92 2.61
C PHE A 35 -1.72 6.11 1.68
N ILE A 36 -1.53 6.86 0.60
CA ILE A 36 -2.59 7.14 -0.38
C ILE A 36 -2.12 6.63 -1.73
N ASP A 37 -2.98 5.88 -2.41
CA ASP A 37 -2.66 5.33 -3.72
C ASP A 37 -3.91 5.33 -4.60
N ASP A 38 -3.75 5.02 -5.88
CA ASP A 38 -4.89 5.02 -6.79
C ASP A 38 -5.67 3.70 -6.75
N PHE A 39 -5.00 2.56 -6.86
CA PHE A 39 -5.69 1.26 -6.93
C PHE A 39 -5.25 0.33 -5.81
N LEU A 40 -6.22 -0.33 -5.21
CA LEU A 40 -5.95 -1.45 -4.32
C LEU A 40 -6.47 -2.72 -4.99
N ALA A 41 -5.57 -3.60 -5.39
CA ALA A 41 -5.91 -4.85 -6.04
C ALA A 41 -5.57 -6.02 -5.10
N ASN A 42 -4.45 -6.69 -5.35
CA ASN A 42 -4.06 -7.81 -4.50
C ASN A 42 -3.27 -7.38 -3.25
N GLY A 43 -2.89 -6.12 -3.18
CA GLY A 43 -2.25 -5.58 -1.99
C GLY A 43 -0.74 -5.66 -1.97
N ASN A 44 -0.09 -5.99 -3.08
CA ASN A 44 1.38 -6.13 -3.09
C ASN A 44 2.08 -4.83 -2.75
N ALA A 45 1.65 -3.72 -3.35
CA ALA A 45 2.25 -2.42 -3.04
C ALA A 45 2.02 -2.05 -1.58
N ALA A 46 0.81 -2.30 -1.08
CA ALA A 46 0.50 -1.99 0.31
C ALA A 46 1.34 -2.83 1.28
N LYS A 47 1.59 -4.09 0.94
CA LYS A 47 2.44 -4.94 1.78
C LYS A 47 3.86 -4.39 1.84
N GLY A 48 4.38 -3.90 0.71
CA GLY A 48 5.69 -3.27 0.68
C GLY A 48 5.74 -2.03 1.56
N ILE A 49 4.69 -1.24 1.54
CA ILE A 49 4.62 -0.04 2.37
C ILE A 49 4.57 -0.41 3.86
N ILE A 50 3.84 -1.46 4.22
CA ILE A 50 3.82 -1.92 5.61
C ILE A 50 5.22 -2.27 6.09
N ASP A 51 5.96 -3.04 5.28
CA ASP A 51 7.33 -3.41 5.62
C ASP A 51 8.22 -2.20 5.76
N LEU A 52 8.07 -1.24 4.85
CA LEU A 52 8.89 -0.04 4.86
C LEU A 52 8.65 0.78 6.12
N VAL A 53 7.37 0.96 6.47
CA VAL A 53 7.00 1.71 7.67
C VAL A 53 7.54 1.02 8.93
N GLN A 54 7.46 -0.30 8.99
CA GLN A 54 7.98 -1.05 10.11
C GLN A 54 9.49 -0.90 10.23
N LYS A 55 10.21 -0.98 9.11
CA LYS A 55 11.67 -0.82 9.13
C LYS A 55 12.09 0.57 9.52
N ALA A 56 11.28 1.57 9.19
CA ALA A 56 11.55 2.94 9.60
C ALA A 56 11.18 3.20 11.05
N GLU A 57 10.54 2.23 11.71
CA GLU A 57 10.05 2.38 13.08
C GLU A 57 9.00 3.49 13.18
N ALA A 58 8.27 3.70 12.09
CA ALA A 58 7.17 4.65 12.05
C ALA A 58 5.85 3.91 12.28
N GLU A 59 4.78 4.66 12.39
CA GLU A 59 3.46 4.11 12.62
C GLU A 59 2.59 4.31 11.38
N LEU A 60 1.99 3.23 10.86
CA LEU A 60 1.04 3.34 9.76
C LEU A 60 -0.34 3.56 10.35
N VAL A 61 -0.88 4.76 10.15
CA VAL A 61 -2.18 5.11 10.74
C VAL A 61 -3.34 4.71 9.85
N GLY A 62 -3.11 4.52 8.55
CA GLY A 62 -4.16 4.09 7.66
C GLY A 62 -3.73 4.11 6.22
N MET A 63 -4.61 3.61 5.36
CA MET A 63 -4.40 3.61 3.92
C MET A 63 -5.66 4.08 3.22
N GLY A 64 -5.50 4.89 2.20
CA GLY A 64 -6.60 5.37 1.38
C GLY A 64 -6.36 5.06 -0.08
N PHE A 65 -7.42 4.66 -0.77
CA PHE A 65 -7.34 4.31 -2.18
C PHE A 65 -8.49 4.97 -2.92
N LEU A 66 -8.24 5.36 -4.17
CA LEU A 66 -9.32 5.86 -5.01
C LEU A 66 -10.25 4.71 -5.38
N ILE A 67 -9.69 3.58 -5.80
CA ILE A 67 -10.46 2.45 -6.29
C ILE A 67 -9.93 1.17 -5.66
N GLU A 68 -10.84 0.39 -5.08
CA GLU A 68 -10.50 -0.92 -4.53
C GLU A 68 -11.16 -1.99 -5.39
N LYS A 69 -10.36 -2.96 -5.86
CA LYS A 69 -10.89 -4.12 -6.59
C LYS A 69 -11.10 -5.24 -5.58
N SER A 70 -12.29 -5.32 -5.02
CA SER A 70 -12.54 -6.22 -3.88
C SER A 70 -12.38 -7.68 -4.25
N PHE A 71 -12.59 -8.01 -5.52
CA PHE A 71 -12.44 -9.40 -5.98
C PHE A 71 -10.99 -9.88 -5.99
N GLN A 72 -10.03 -9.01 -5.76
CA GLN A 72 -8.62 -9.41 -5.63
C GLN A 72 -8.15 -9.48 -4.18
N HIS A 73 -9.04 -9.14 -3.25
CA HIS A 73 -8.88 -9.42 -1.81
C HIS A 73 -7.74 -8.71 -1.10
N GLY A 74 -7.08 -7.73 -1.74
CA GLY A 74 -6.04 -6.96 -1.06
C GLY A 74 -6.60 -6.20 0.14
N GLY A 75 -7.78 -5.62 -0.02
CA GLY A 75 -8.43 -4.91 1.08
C GLY A 75 -8.76 -5.83 2.24
N ASP A 76 -9.25 -7.04 1.92
CA ASP A 76 -9.55 -8.01 2.96
C ASP A 76 -8.30 -8.38 3.76
N TYR A 77 -7.19 -8.58 3.06
CA TYR A 77 -5.92 -8.88 3.71
C TYR A 77 -5.52 -7.76 4.67
N LEU A 78 -5.58 -6.52 4.19
CA LEU A 78 -5.15 -5.38 5.00
C LEU A 78 -6.05 -5.18 6.22
N ARG A 79 -7.34 -5.29 6.02
CA ARG A 79 -8.29 -5.13 7.14
C ARG A 79 -8.13 -6.23 8.17
N ALA A 80 -7.81 -7.46 7.73
CA ALA A 80 -7.54 -8.57 8.63
C ALA A 80 -6.29 -8.32 9.47
N GLN A 81 -5.37 -7.49 9.00
CA GLN A 81 -4.18 -7.11 9.76
C GLN A 81 -4.47 -5.99 10.77
N GLY A 82 -5.69 -5.49 10.81
CA GLY A 82 -6.04 -4.39 11.70
C GLY A 82 -5.76 -3.01 11.13
N ILE A 83 -5.47 -2.92 9.84
CA ILE A 83 -5.16 -1.64 9.21
C ILE A 83 -6.46 -0.96 8.80
N HIS A 84 -6.56 0.34 9.10
CA HIS A 84 -7.70 1.13 8.66
C HIS A 84 -7.56 1.42 7.16
N VAL A 85 -8.49 0.92 6.35
CA VAL A 85 -8.46 1.07 4.89
C VAL A 85 -9.77 1.72 4.45
N GLU A 86 -9.64 2.82 3.72
CA GLU A 86 -10.77 3.52 3.12
C GLU A 86 -10.59 3.58 1.62
N SER A 87 -11.66 3.31 0.88
CA SER A 87 -11.64 3.37 -0.57
C SER A 87 -12.82 4.20 -1.03
N LEU A 88 -12.59 5.08 -2.01
CA LEU A 88 -13.67 5.93 -2.50
C LEU A 88 -14.67 5.15 -3.33
N ALA A 89 -14.19 4.18 -4.12
CA ALA A 89 -15.06 3.31 -4.90
C ALA A 89 -14.55 1.88 -4.80
N ILE A 90 -15.47 0.95 -4.64
CA ILE A 90 -15.13 -0.47 -4.55
C ILE A 90 -15.76 -1.18 -5.74
N ILE A 91 -14.92 -1.80 -6.55
CA ILE A 91 -15.38 -2.57 -7.71
C ILE A 91 -15.47 -4.02 -7.30
N GLU A 92 -16.68 -4.60 -7.40
CA GLU A 92 -16.90 -5.98 -7.00
C GLU A 92 -16.58 -6.97 -8.11
N SER A 93 -16.74 -6.56 -9.37
CA SER A 93 -16.39 -7.43 -10.49
C SER A 93 -16.18 -6.63 -11.76
N LEU A 94 -15.44 -7.23 -12.69
CA LEU A 94 -15.20 -6.67 -14.01
C LEU A 94 -15.54 -7.70 -15.11
N GLU A 95 -16.50 -8.56 -14.84
CA GLU A 95 -16.86 -9.64 -15.73
C GLU A 95 -17.79 -9.15 -16.84
N ASN A 96 -17.72 -9.81 -18.00
CA ASN A 96 -18.63 -9.57 -19.12
C ASN A 96 -18.62 -8.13 -19.59
N CYS A 97 -17.44 -7.51 -19.57
CA CYS A 97 -17.27 -6.11 -19.97
C CYS A 97 -18.13 -5.14 -19.17
N GLN A 98 -18.47 -5.52 -17.94
CA GLN A 98 -19.27 -4.70 -17.05
C GLN A 98 -18.53 -4.43 -15.76
N ILE A 99 -18.71 -3.24 -15.23
CA ILE A 99 -18.12 -2.85 -13.94
C ILE A 99 -19.25 -2.85 -12.91
N LYS A 100 -19.07 -3.65 -11.85
CA LYS A 100 -20.01 -3.67 -10.75
C LYS A 100 -19.40 -2.98 -9.56
N ILE A 101 -20.04 -1.92 -9.12
CA ILE A 101 -19.56 -1.10 -8.02
C ILE A 101 -20.39 -1.42 -6.78
N LYS A 102 -19.70 -1.57 -5.66
CA LYS A 102 -20.35 -1.81 -4.39
C LYS A 102 -21.00 -0.53 -3.89
N ASP A 103 -22.23 -0.66 -3.44
CA ASP A 103 -22.98 0.47 -2.87
C ASP A 103 -22.53 0.80 -1.45
#